data_57da4317a271e5d5cf2201623a582e67
#
_entry.id   57da4317a271e5d5cf2201623a582e67
#
_cell.length_a   1.000
_cell.length_b   1.000
_cell.length_c   1.000
_cell.angle_alpha   90.00
_cell.angle_beta   90.00
_cell.angle_gamma   90.00
#
_symmetry.space_group_name_H-M   'P 1'
#
loop_
_entity.id
_entity.type
_entity.pdbx_description
1 polymer ?
#
loop_
_entity_poly.entity_id
_entity_poly.type
_entity_poly.pdbx_seq_one_letter_code
_entity_poly.pdbx_strand_id
1 'polypeptide(L)'
;PLTQFKPSWIGTSIAKLKELGYSHDIDGKPLESIDQIIELRMQDVVIPNESGRYLVSTCKYIDTLLIKFYGKSSFYNVKNTEELIGHLIIGLAPHTSVGIVGRIIGYTETHVCFATPNWHSAKRRDADGDADSIMLLMDSLLNFSRQFLSDRIGGLMDAPLLVQPLVLPHESQ
;
A
#
# COMPACT_ATOMS: atom_id res chain seq x y z
N PRO A 1 -14.59 2.66 2.99
CA PRO A 1 -13.80 2.77 4.23
C PRO A 1 -14.03 1.59 5.17
N LEU A 2 -13.02 1.26 5.94
CA LEU A 2 -13.05 0.19 6.91
C LEU A 2 -12.38 0.66 8.21
N THR A 3 -12.99 0.38 9.35
CA THR A 3 -12.42 0.76 10.65
C THR A 3 -12.03 -0.43 11.51
N GLN A 4 -12.67 -1.57 11.28
CA GLN A 4 -12.45 -2.80 12.01
C GLN A 4 -12.50 -3.99 11.05
N PHE A 5 -11.78 -5.04 11.39
CA PHE A 5 -11.74 -6.24 10.56
C PHE A 5 -11.54 -7.50 11.40
N LYS A 6 -11.89 -8.64 10.82
CA LYS A 6 -11.48 -9.96 11.34
C LYS A 6 -10.35 -10.50 10.48
N PRO A 7 -9.33 -11.14 11.06
CA PRO A 7 -8.26 -11.76 10.27
C PRO A 7 -8.77 -12.72 9.20
N SER A 8 -9.86 -13.43 9.48
CA SER A 8 -10.49 -14.34 8.52
C SER A 8 -11.00 -13.63 7.26
N TRP A 9 -11.37 -12.35 7.36
CA TRP A 9 -11.89 -11.59 6.21
C TRP A 9 -10.79 -11.22 5.22
N ILE A 10 -9.56 -11.06 5.69
CA ILE A 10 -8.44 -10.58 4.88
C ILE A 10 -7.41 -11.66 4.56
N GLY A 11 -7.63 -12.88 5.05
CA GLY A 11 -6.77 -14.02 4.76
C GLY A 11 -5.38 -13.95 5.37
N THR A 12 -5.19 -13.18 6.43
CA THR A 12 -3.90 -13.00 7.09
C THR A 12 -3.83 -13.79 8.38
N SER A 13 -2.74 -14.51 8.59
CA SER A 13 -2.55 -15.31 9.80
C SER A 13 -2.35 -14.45 11.04
N ILE A 14 -2.68 -15.00 12.20
CA ILE A 14 -2.44 -14.35 13.49
C ILE A 14 -0.95 -14.05 13.69
N ALA A 15 -0.09 -15.00 13.34
CA ALA A 15 1.36 -14.80 13.45
C ALA A 15 1.83 -13.61 12.61
N LYS A 16 1.33 -13.50 11.38
CA LYS A 16 1.69 -12.37 10.50
C LYS A 16 1.17 -11.05 11.04
N LEU A 17 -0.05 -11.01 11.53
CA LEU A 17 -0.61 -9.80 12.15
C LEU A 17 0.18 -9.35 13.36
N LYS A 18 0.66 -10.29 14.18
CA LYS A 18 1.53 -9.95 15.32
C LYS A 18 2.85 -9.35 14.84
N GLU A 19 3.46 -9.89 13.78
CA GLU A 19 4.65 -9.30 13.17
C GLU A 19 4.39 -7.87 12.69
N LEU A 20 3.19 -7.60 12.18
CA LEU A 20 2.79 -6.26 11.73
C LEU A 20 2.47 -5.32 12.89
N GLY A 21 2.45 -5.81 14.12
CA GLY A 21 2.25 -5.02 15.33
C GLY A 21 0.84 -5.06 15.92
N TYR A 22 -0.06 -5.89 15.38
CA TYR A 22 -1.38 -6.10 15.96
C TYR A 22 -1.28 -7.10 17.10
N SER A 23 -1.68 -6.71 18.30
CA SER A 23 -1.51 -7.54 19.49
C SER A 23 -2.79 -7.82 20.26
N HIS A 24 -3.81 -6.98 20.13
CA HIS A 24 -5.05 -7.08 20.89
C HIS A 24 -6.26 -6.80 19.99
N ASP A 25 -7.41 -7.32 20.38
CA ASP A 25 -8.68 -7.01 19.72
C ASP A 25 -9.32 -5.74 20.29
N ILE A 26 -10.52 -5.38 19.80
CA ILE A 26 -11.22 -4.18 20.24
C ILE A 26 -11.65 -4.22 21.71
N ASP A 27 -11.72 -5.41 22.32
CA ASP A 27 -12.06 -5.60 23.72
C ASP A 27 -10.81 -5.64 24.63
N GLY A 28 -9.63 -5.44 24.04
CA GLY A 28 -8.36 -5.48 24.76
C GLY A 28 -7.83 -6.89 25.04
N LYS A 29 -8.45 -7.92 24.48
CA LYS A 29 -7.99 -9.30 24.62
C LYS A 29 -6.81 -9.58 23.70
N PRO A 30 -5.84 -10.42 24.13
CA PRO A 30 -4.75 -10.81 23.24
C PRO A 30 -5.26 -11.44 21.96
N LEU A 31 -4.59 -11.17 20.85
CA LEU A 31 -4.96 -11.70 19.55
C LEU A 31 -4.58 -13.17 19.44
N GLU A 32 -5.59 -14.05 19.38
CA GLU A 32 -5.42 -15.51 19.37
C GLU A 32 -6.29 -16.21 18.31
N SER A 33 -7.38 -15.57 17.88
CA SER A 33 -8.36 -16.18 16.97
C SER A 33 -8.56 -15.33 15.73
N ILE A 34 -8.74 -15.98 14.58
CA ILE A 34 -9.03 -15.33 13.31
C ILE A 34 -10.41 -14.67 13.26
N ASP A 35 -11.25 -14.90 14.26
CA ASP A 35 -12.60 -14.32 14.33
C ASP A 35 -12.71 -13.13 15.28
N GLN A 36 -11.62 -12.76 15.93
CA GLN A 36 -11.59 -11.55 16.76
C GLN A 36 -11.68 -10.30 15.91
N ILE A 37 -12.37 -9.30 16.43
CA ILE A 37 -12.51 -8.02 15.74
C ILE A 37 -11.35 -7.12 16.16
N ILE A 38 -10.61 -6.60 15.18
CA ILE A 38 -9.41 -5.80 15.38
C ILE A 38 -9.62 -4.42 14.77
N GLU A 39 -9.14 -3.39 15.45
CA GLU A 39 -9.16 -2.04 14.91
C GLU A 39 -8.08 -1.88 13.84
N LEU A 40 -8.50 -1.42 12.66
CA LEU A 40 -7.60 -1.15 11.55
C LEU A 40 -6.75 0.09 11.83
N ARG A 41 -5.44 -0.05 11.70
CA ARG A 41 -4.53 1.10 11.84
C ARG A 41 -4.66 2.05 10.66
N MET A 42 -4.35 3.31 10.90
CA MET A 42 -4.67 4.41 9.99
C MET A 42 -4.11 4.24 8.57
N GLN A 43 -2.91 3.72 8.45
CA GLN A 43 -2.23 3.59 7.15
C GLN A 43 -2.18 2.15 6.63
N ASP A 44 -2.89 1.23 7.26
CA ASP A 44 -2.98 -0.15 6.80
C ASP A 44 -4.10 -0.30 5.78
N VAL A 45 -3.84 -1.09 4.75
CA VAL A 45 -4.77 -1.27 3.63
C VAL A 45 -4.97 -2.75 3.32
N VAL A 46 -6.17 -3.07 2.84
CA VAL A 46 -6.52 -4.38 2.30
C VAL A 46 -6.81 -4.19 0.82
N ILE A 47 -6.10 -4.91 -0.02
CA ILE A 47 -6.20 -4.72 -1.47
C ILE A 47 -6.82 -5.94 -2.15
N PRO A 48 -7.38 -5.77 -3.36
CA PRO A 48 -7.88 -6.93 -4.12
C PRO A 48 -6.79 -7.95 -4.41
N ASN A 49 -7.18 -9.22 -4.47
CA ASN A 49 -6.26 -10.32 -4.82
C ASN A 49 -5.56 -10.07 -6.16
N GLU A 50 -6.29 -9.57 -7.15
CA GLU A 50 -5.72 -9.26 -8.47
C GLU A 50 -4.64 -8.19 -8.39
N SER A 51 -4.87 -7.16 -7.59
CA SER A 51 -3.88 -6.11 -7.34
C SER A 51 -2.62 -6.68 -6.71
N GLY A 52 -2.78 -7.61 -5.76
CA GLY A 52 -1.65 -8.30 -5.13
C GLY A 52 -0.82 -9.07 -6.15
N ARG A 53 -1.45 -9.82 -7.03
CA ARG A 53 -0.75 -10.56 -8.10
C ARG A 53 -0.01 -9.64 -9.05
N TYR A 54 -0.63 -8.53 -9.42
CA TYR A 54 0.01 -7.52 -10.26
C TYR A 54 1.25 -6.93 -9.57
N LEU A 55 1.14 -6.60 -8.30
CA LEU A 55 2.24 -6.03 -7.53
C LEU A 55 3.40 -7.02 -7.35
N VAL A 56 3.12 -8.31 -7.21
CA VAL A 56 4.17 -9.35 -7.18
C VAL A 56 4.96 -9.33 -8.50
N SER A 57 4.28 -9.26 -9.63
CA SER A 57 4.95 -9.15 -10.94
C SER A 57 5.79 -7.88 -11.02
N THR A 58 5.30 -6.78 -10.49
CA THR A 58 6.03 -5.51 -10.42
C THR A 58 7.26 -5.62 -9.54
N CYS A 59 7.18 -6.31 -8.40
CA CYS A 59 8.35 -6.58 -7.55
C CYS A 59 9.47 -7.29 -8.31
N LYS A 60 9.11 -8.30 -9.09
CA LYS A 60 10.08 -9.05 -9.90
C LYS A 60 10.71 -8.17 -10.97
N TYR A 61 9.92 -7.34 -11.61
CA TYR A 61 10.40 -6.39 -12.61
C TYR A 61 11.38 -5.38 -12.01
N ILE A 62 11.04 -4.81 -10.85
CA ILE A 62 11.89 -3.83 -10.15
C ILE A 62 13.20 -4.49 -9.74
N ASP A 63 13.18 -5.70 -9.19
CA ASP A 63 14.40 -6.41 -8.82
C ASP A 63 15.29 -6.67 -10.03
N THR A 64 14.69 -7.00 -11.18
CA THR A 64 15.43 -7.15 -12.44
C THR A 64 16.08 -5.84 -12.88
N LEU A 65 15.35 -4.71 -12.77
CA LEU A 65 15.90 -3.39 -13.09
C LEU A 65 17.08 -3.04 -12.18
N LEU A 66 16.94 -3.27 -10.87
CA LEU A 66 17.98 -2.97 -9.90
C LEU A 66 19.26 -3.74 -10.22
N ILE A 67 19.14 -5.01 -10.55
CA ILE A 67 20.29 -5.86 -10.88
C ILE A 67 20.91 -5.46 -12.22
N LYS A 68 20.11 -5.36 -13.27
CA LYS A 68 20.60 -5.20 -14.64
C LYS A 68 21.00 -3.78 -15.01
N PHE A 69 20.26 -2.77 -14.55
CA PHE A 69 20.46 -1.40 -14.98
C PHE A 69 21.10 -0.49 -13.94
N TYR A 70 20.92 -0.81 -12.66
CA TYR A 70 21.46 0.01 -11.58
C TYR A 70 22.65 -0.65 -10.87
N GLY A 71 22.98 -1.90 -11.21
CA GLY A 71 24.09 -2.63 -10.58
C GLY A 71 23.89 -2.83 -9.08
N LYS A 72 22.64 -2.89 -8.62
CA LYS A 72 22.29 -3.06 -7.21
C LYS A 72 21.85 -4.50 -6.96
N SER A 73 21.74 -4.86 -5.68
CA SER A 73 21.11 -6.10 -5.28
C SER A 73 19.60 -6.01 -5.41
N SER A 74 18.94 -7.15 -5.55
CA SER A 74 17.48 -7.20 -5.51
C SER A 74 16.96 -6.68 -4.17
N PHE A 75 15.82 -6.00 -4.20
CA PHE A 75 15.25 -5.36 -3.01
C PHE A 75 14.05 -6.14 -2.44
N TYR A 76 13.07 -6.45 -3.29
CA TYR A 76 11.84 -7.06 -2.81
C TYR A 76 11.96 -8.54 -2.51
N ASN A 77 12.52 -9.31 -3.43
CA ASN A 77 12.65 -10.78 -3.32
C ASN A 77 11.30 -11.47 -3.03
N VAL A 78 10.21 -10.89 -3.55
CA VAL A 78 8.85 -11.37 -3.32
C VAL A 78 8.49 -12.39 -4.39
N LYS A 79 8.05 -13.58 -3.97
CA LYS A 79 7.69 -14.68 -4.87
C LYS A 79 6.19 -14.87 -5.02
N ASN A 80 5.41 -14.50 -4.00
CA ASN A 80 3.97 -14.69 -3.96
C ASN A 80 3.29 -13.56 -3.19
N THR A 81 1.96 -13.55 -3.19
CA THR A 81 1.19 -12.50 -2.53
C THR A 81 1.32 -12.51 -1.01
N GLU A 82 1.57 -13.65 -0.39
CA GLU A 82 1.78 -13.72 1.07
C GLU A 82 3.04 -12.97 1.49
N GLU A 83 4.10 -13.08 0.71
CA GLU A 83 5.37 -12.37 0.98
C GLU A 83 5.23 -10.86 0.79
N LEU A 84 4.21 -10.41 0.04
CA LEU A 84 3.95 -8.99 -0.17
C LEU A 84 3.31 -8.32 1.05
N ILE A 85 2.68 -9.08 1.95
CA ILE A 85 2.06 -8.52 3.16
C ILE A 85 3.13 -7.87 4.03
N GLY A 86 2.87 -6.63 4.45
CA GLY A 86 3.81 -5.81 5.22
C GLY A 86 4.59 -4.82 4.38
N HIS A 87 4.58 -4.94 3.06
CA HIS A 87 5.25 -3.99 2.19
C HIS A 87 4.46 -2.69 2.05
N LEU A 88 5.19 -1.62 1.80
CA LEU A 88 4.61 -0.29 1.65
C LEU A 88 4.20 -0.04 0.20
N ILE A 89 3.06 0.58 0.07
CA ILE A 89 2.52 1.04 -1.21
C ILE A 89 2.22 2.53 -1.13
N ILE A 90 2.00 3.13 -2.29
CA ILE A 90 1.51 4.50 -2.39
C ILE A 90 0.15 4.47 -3.07
N GLY A 91 -0.84 5.06 -2.41
CA GLY A 91 -2.14 5.33 -3.00
C GLY A 91 -2.13 6.72 -3.61
N LEU A 92 -2.53 6.81 -4.86
CA LEU A 92 -2.55 8.06 -5.60
C LEU A 92 -3.87 8.19 -6.34
N ALA A 93 -4.59 9.27 -6.08
CA ALA A 93 -5.79 9.58 -6.83
C ALA A 93 -5.43 10.08 -8.24
N PRO A 94 -6.27 9.82 -9.26
CA PRO A 94 -6.03 10.32 -10.60
C PRO A 94 -5.84 11.83 -10.64
N HIS A 95 -4.92 12.29 -11.47
CA HIS A 95 -4.62 13.72 -11.68
C HIS A 95 -4.12 14.44 -10.43
N THR A 96 -3.56 13.71 -9.47
CA THR A 96 -2.91 14.30 -8.30
C THR A 96 -1.44 13.93 -8.29
N SER A 97 -0.64 14.76 -7.58
CA SER A 97 0.79 14.52 -7.41
C SER A 97 1.17 14.13 -6.00
N VAL A 98 0.20 14.01 -5.09
CA VAL A 98 0.46 13.65 -3.70
C VAL A 98 0.06 12.20 -3.45
N GLY A 99 1.04 11.36 -3.20
CA GLY A 99 0.82 9.97 -2.85
C GLY A 99 0.85 9.76 -1.35
N ILE A 100 -0.03 8.90 -0.85
CA ILE A 100 -0.16 8.58 0.57
C ILE A 100 0.37 7.17 0.78
N VAL A 101 1.30 7.03 1.73
CA VAL A 101 1.88 5.71 2.07
C VAL A 101 0.85 4.85 2.78
N GLY A 102 0.73 3.61 2.35
CA GLY A 102 -0.05 2.57 3.01
C GLY A 102 0.78 1.29 3.16
N ARG A 103 0.34 0.43 4.07
CA ARG A 103 0.97 -0.87 4.29
C ARG A 103 -0.04 -1.97 4.01
N ILE A 104 0.32 -2.91 3.16
CA ILE A 104 -0.55 -4.04 2.84
C ILE A 104 -0.61 -4.97 4.03
N ILE A 105 -1.81 -5.24 4.55
CA ILE A 105 -1.99 -6.20 5.66
C ILE A 105 -2.79 -7.43 5.26
N GLY A 106 -3.41 -7.44 4.09
CA GLY A 106 -4.19 -8.57 3.64
C GLY A 106 -4.86 -8.31 2.30
N TYR A 107 -5.69 -9.26 1.89
CA TYR A 107 -6.33 -9.28 0.58
C TYR A 107 -7.83 -9.51 0.68
N THR A 108 -8.54 -9.07 -0.35
CA THR A 108 -9.97 -9.30 -0.51
C THR A 108 -10.27 -9.85 -1.90
N GLU A 109 -11.34 -10.63 -2.00
CA GLU A 109 -11.84 -11.10 -3.31
C GLU A 109 -12.64 -10.04 -4.06
N THR A 110 -13.01 -8.95 -3.40
CA THR A 110 -13.70 -7.84 -4.03
C THR A 110 -12.75 -7.04 -4.92
N HIS A 111 -13.31 -6.14 -5.74
CA HIS A 111 -12.52 -5.28 -6.61
C HIS A 111 -12.22 -3.91 -6.00
N VAL A 112 -12.41 -3.76 -4.69
CA VAL A 112 -12.20 -2.50 -3.98
C VAL A 112 -11.12 -2.64 -2.92
N CYS A 113 -10.38 -1.54 -2.73
CA CYS A 113 -9.42 -1.41 -1.65
C CYS A 113 -10.12 -0.95 -0.39
N PHE A 114 -9.82 -1.57 0.75
CA PHE A 114 -10.33 -1.18 2.05
C PHE A 114 -9.24 -0.51 2.87
N ALA A 115 -9.55 0.65 3.42
CA ALA A 115 -8.66 1.43 4.27
C ALA A 115 -9.48 2.29 5.22
N THR A 116 -8.82 2.93 6.19
CA THR A 116 -9.50 3.83 7.11
C THR A 116 -10.09 5.04 6.38
N PRO A 117 -11.14 5.67 6.92
CA PRO A 117 -11.67 6.90 6.34
C PRO A 117 -10.62 7.99 6.21
N ASN A 118 -9.72 8.11 7.17
CA ASN A 118 -8.65 9.10 7.15
C ASN A 118 -7.66 8.86 6.00
N TRP A 119 -7.34 7.61 5.71
CA TRP A 119 -6.45 7.28 4.58
C TRP A 119 -7.08 7.66 3.24
N HIS A 120 -8.38 7.33 3.06
CA HIS A 120 -9.11 7.72 1.86
C HIS A 120 -9.21 9.24 1.72
N SER A 121 -9.50 9.94 2.82
CA SER A 121 -9.58 11.41 2.81
C SER A 121 -8.24 12.05 2.51
N ALA A 122 -7.15 11.48 3.01
CA ALA A 122 -5.80 11.99 2.76
C ALA A 122 -5.41 11.93 1.29
N LYS A 123 -5.98 11.01 0.51
CA LYS A 123 -5.83 11.00 -0.95
C LYS A 123 -6.62 12.10 -1.64
N ARG A 124 -7.38 12.87 -0.89
CA ARG A 124 -8.27 13.94 -1.40
C ARG A 124 -9.32 13.40 -2.37
N ARG A 125 -9.86 12.24 -2.06
CA ARG A 125 -10.85 11.56 -2.89
C ARG A 125 -11.89 10.89 -2.03
N ASP A 126 -13.13 10.95 -2.47
CA ASP A 126 -14.23 10.26 -1.81
C ASP A 126 -14.16 8.76 -2.10
N ALA A 127 -14.63 7.95 -1.17
CA ALA A 127 -14.66 6.50 -1.35
C ALA A 127 -15.95 6.08 -2.08
N ASP A 128 -16.18 6.65 -3.24
CA ASP A 128 -17.44 6.52 -4.00
C ASP A 128 -17.31 5.64 -5.25
N GLY A 129 -16.23 4.88 -5.36
CA GLY A 129 -16.01 4.00 -6.50
C GLY A 129 -15.12 4.57 -7.59
N ASP A 130 -14.54 5.75 -7.39
CA ASP A 130 -13.56 6.30 -8.31
C ASP A 130 -12.29 5.44 -8.31
N ALA A 131 -11.67 5.33 -9.47
CA ALA A 131 -10.45 4.56 -9.62
C ALA A 131 -9.25 5.29 -9.01
N ASP A 132 -8.52 4.60 -8.15
CA ASP A 132 -7.26 5.07 -7.59
C ASP A 132 -6.11 4.21 -8.10
N SER A 133 -4.94 4.79 -8.19
CA SER A 133 -3.71 4.05 -8.47
C SER A 133 -3.05 3.59 -7.18
N ILE A 134 -2.63 2.34 -7.15
CA ILE A 134 -1.82 1.77 -6.08
C ILE A 134 -0.53 1.28 -6.70
N MET A 135 0.60 1.73 -6.17
CA MET A 135 1.91 1.30 -6.65
C MET A 135 2.85 1.02 -5.48
N LEU A 136 3.84 0.17 -5.72
CA LEU A 136 4.87 -0.09 -4.74
C LEU A 136 5.69 1.17 -4.49
N LEU A 137 6.14 1.35 -3.26
CA LEU A 137 6.93 2.53 -2.88
C LEU A 137 8.19 2.67 -3.76
N MET A 138 8.92 1.58 -3.97
CA MET A 138 10.13 1.61 -4.79
C MET A 138 9.83 1.92 -6.25
N ASP A 139 8.73 1.40 -6.81
CA ASP A 139 8.30 1.71 -8.17
C ASP A 139 8.02 3.20 -8.33
N SER A 140 7.33 3.79 -7.38
CA SER A 140 7.06 5.23 -7.35
C SER A 140 8.34 6.06 -7.31
N LEU A 141 9.30 5.68 -6.46
CA LEU A 141 10.57 6.38 -6.35
C LEU A 141 11.42 6.25 -7.61
N LEU A 142 11.45 5.09 -8.24
CA LEU A 142 12.18 4.88 -9.49
C LEU A 142 11.54 5.67 -10.64
N ASN A 143 10.24 5.70 -10.73
CA ASN A 143 9.54 6.49 -11.74
C ASN A 143 9.79 7.99 -11.56
N PHE A 144 9.75 8.47 -10.33
CA PHE A 144 10.10 9.85 -10.01
C PHE A 144 11.53 10.17 -10.43
N SER A 145 12.47 9.30 -10.08
CA SER A 145 13.88 9.48 -10.42
C SER A 145 14.10 9.51 -11.94
N ARG A 146 13.42 8.64 -12.68
CA ARG A 146 13.50 8.60 -14.14
C ARG A 146 12.95 9.87 -14.78
N GLN A 147 11.80 10.33 -14.34
CA GLN A 147 11.20 11.57 -14.81
C GLN A 147 12.08 12.77 -14.48
N PHE A 148 12.61 12.82 -13.27
CA PHE A 148 13.47 13.92 -12.83
C PHE A 148 14.80 13.96 -13.62
N LEU A 149 15.40 12.80 -13.88
CA LEU A 149 16.66 12.72 -14.62
C LEU A 149 16.47 12.97 -16.11
N SER A 150 15.37 12.54 -16.68
CA SER A 150 15.08 12.77 -18.11
C SER A 150 14.66 14.19 -18.43
N ASP A 151 14.36 14.98 -17.41
CA ASP A 151 13.88 16.34 -17.54
C ASP A 151 14.88 17.30 -18.15
N ARG A 152 16.14 16.95 -18.13
CA ARG A 152 17.19 17.73 -18.79
C ARG A 152 17.10 17.70 -20.30
N ILE A 153 16.28 16.83 -20.86
CA ILE A 153 16.28 16.55 -22.30
C ILE A 153 14.98 16.96 -22.99
N GLY A 154 13.85 17.12 -22.31
CA GLY A 154 12.61 17.31 -23.03
C GLY A 154 11.46 18.01 -22.32
N GLY A 155 11.69 18.63 -21.21
CA GLY A 155 10.62 19.31 -20.48
C GLY A 155 9.66 18.35 -19.81
N LEU A 156 9.42 18.59 -18.56
CA LEU A 156 8.53 17.80 -17.77
C LEU A 156 7.08 18.08 -18.06
N MET A 157 6.35 17.02 -18.20
CA MET A 157 4.91 17.09 -18.39
C MET A 157 4.15 17.03 -17.07
N ASP A 158 4.74 16.42 -16.02
CA ASP A 158 4.06 16.18 -14.75
C ASP A 158 4.84 16.78 -13.58
N ALA A 159 4.10 17.25 -12.58
CA ALA A 159 4.69 17.72 -11.35
C ALA A 159 5.42 16.58 -10.61
N PRO A 160 6.45 16.89 -9.82
CA PRO A 160 7.11 15.88 -9.00
C PRO A 160 6.10 15.18 -8.08
N LEU A 161 6.28 13.87 -7.91
CA LEU A 161 5.47 13.10 -6.97
C LEU A 161 5.86 13.48 -5.55
N LEU A 162 4.88 13.92 -4.77
CA LEU A 162 5.03 14.14 -3.34
C LEU A 162 4.50 12.92 -2.59
N VAL A 163 5.23 12.47 -1.58
CA VAL A 163 4.86 11.33 -0.77
C VAL A 163 4.63 11.79 0.66
N GLN A 164 3.43 11.53 1.17
CA GLN A 164 3.10 11.78 2.56
C GLN A 164 3.23 10.48 3.35
N PRO A 165 4.31 10.32 4.14
CA PRO A 165 4.55 9.07 4.86
C PRO A 165 3.69 8.89 6.11
N LEU A 166 3.10 9.97 6.61
CA LEU A 166 2.28 9.95 7.82
C LEU A 166 0.97 10.67 7.59
N VAL A 167 -0.13 10.01 7.95
CA VAL A 167 -1.47 10.61 7.91
C VAL A 167 -1.83 11.10 9.30
N LEU A 168 -2.08 12.41 9.42
CA LEU A 168 -2.54 13.03 10.64
C LEU A 168 -4.06 13.22 10.57
N PRO A 169 -4.83 12.74 11.56
CA PRO A 169 -6.29 12.76 11.46
C PRO A 169 -6.90 14.15 11.23
N HIS A 170 -6.30 15.19 11.79
CA HIS A 170 -6.81 16.56 11.62
C HIS A 170 -6.52 17.16 10.22
N GLU A 171 -5.62 16.56 9.46
CA GLU A 171 -5.30 17.02 8.10
C GLU A 171 -6.15 16.31 7.04
N SER A 172 -6.79 15.20 7.41
CA SER A 172 -7.56 14.38 6.48
C SER A 172 -9.06 14.68 6.47
N GLN A 173 -9.46 15.74 7.15
CA GLN A 173 -10.87 16.18 7.20
C GLN A 173 -11.22 17.11 6.05
#